data_1b5d1013f8d2081af04e3d1faab1d851
#
_entry.id   1b5d1013f8d2081af04e3d1faab1d851
#
_cell.length_a   1.000
_cell.length_b   1.000
_cell.length_c   1.000
_cell.angle_alpha   90.00
_cell.angle_beta   90.00
_cell.angle_gamma   90.00
#
_symmetry.space_group_name_H-M   'P 1'
#
loop_
_entity.id
_entity.type
_entity.pdbx_description
1 polymer ?
#
loop_
_entity_poly.entity_id
_entity_poly.type
_entity_poly.pdbx_seq_one_letter_code
_entity_poly.pdbx_strand_id
1 'polypeptide(L)'
;MELDESVYDFVKSIALKNASQHNGRTNVNVVLSHLMSTKLDLKNSVDKLLPIIKEVVQEVNNLSIEQQGVLIQEFSKYYKEEKSVEKGVSLQELANAQQGTVITRFPPEPNGYPHIGHAKAAIIDEEYARMYNGKMILRFDDTNPLNEKIEYYQAIRDGLEWLGIKPDLVKNTSDDISVLHNYGKRLVSEGHAYICTCTSDIIHKNRAEQIECDCRRDQNEANDRFHRMFDGHYSQNDAIIRFKGDMQSLNTVMRDPTLFRIIDHPHPLLGSKVRVWPTYDLAAPIEDSMDGVTHALRTKEYELRNELYYSILSKLKMRSPILIEFSRLEFDGMPVSKRKIKPLLEDGIISSWDDPRLPTLIALHHRGFVPE
;
A
#
# COMPACT_ATOMS: atom_id res chain seq x y z
N MET A 1 -36.90 29.27 9.15
CA MET A 1 -36.46 28.61 10.37
C MET A 1 -35.82 29.72 11.21
N GLU A 2 -36.48 30.13 12.30
CA GLU A 2 -35.87 31.03 13.28
C GLU A 2 -34.69 30.31 13.87
N LEU A 3 -33.51 30.96 13.92
CA LEU A 3 -32.30 30.44 14.54
C LEU A 3 -32.52 30.49 16.04
N ASP A 4 -32.77 29.34 16.65
CA ASP A 4 -33.09 29.11 18.04
C ASP A 4 -31.84 29.43 18.92
N GLU A 5 -32.07 29.84 20.16
CA GLU A 5 -31.07 30.06 21.21
C GLU A 5 -30.06 28.86 21.33
N SER A 6 -30.56 27.67 21.02
CA SER A 6 -29.74 26.44 20.98
C SER A 6 -28.61 26.47 19.94
N VAL A 7 -28.77 27.17 18.81
CA VAL A 7 -27.72 27.29 17.76
C VAL A 7 -26.62 28.25 18.20
N TYR A 8 -26.99 29.36 18.85
CA TYR A 8 -26.02 30.31 19.40
C TYR A 8 -25.15 29.63 20.46
N ASP A 9 -25.76 28.96 21.41
CA ASP A 9 -25.10 28.20 22.46
C ASP A 9 -24.14 27.16 21.90
N PHE A 10 -24.57 26.45 20.86
CA PHE A 10 -23.74 25.45 20.20
C PHE A 10 -22.51 26.07 19.50
N VAL A 11 -22.70 27.17 18.77
CA VAL A 11 -21.61 27.96 18.16
C VAL A 11 -20.63 28.46 19.22
N LYS A 12 -21.16 28.95 20.36
CA LYS A 12 -20.37 29.47 21.48
C LYS A 12 -19.54 28.35 22.14
N SER A 13 -20.12 27.18 22.27
CA SER A 13 -19.39 26.01 22.77
C SER A 13 -18.18 25.67 21.88
N ILE A 14 -18.35 25.61 20.54
CA ILE A 14 -17.26 25.38 19.60
C ILE A 14 -16.17 26.43 19.71
N ALA A 15 -16.55 27.71 19.77
CA ALA A 15 -15.63 28.82 19.87
C ALA A 15 -14.80 28.76 21.16
N LEU A 16 -15.42 28.49 22.31
CA LEU A 16 -14.77 28.35 23.63
C LEU A 16 -13.80 27.19 23.64
N LYS A 17 -14.20 26.01 23.12
CA LYS A 17 -13.34 24.81 23.02
C LYS A 17 -12.10 25.11 22.17
N ASN A 18 -12.26 25.74 21.01
CA ASN A 18 -11.13 26.10 20.17
C ASN A 18 -10.22 27.15 20.81
N ALA A 19 -10.78 28.19 21.45
CA ALA A 19 -10.02 29.21 22.15
C ALA A 19 -9.15 28.62 23.27
N SER A 20 -9.67 27.65 24.04
CA SER A 20 -8.94 27.00 25.11
C SER A 20 -7.70 26.22 24.62
N GLN A 21 -7.74 25.72 23.41
CA GLN A 21 -6.63 25.00 22.76
C GLN A 21 -5.61 25.94 22.08
N HIS A 22 -5.96 27.23 21.92
CA HIS A 22 -5.18 28.21 21.16
C HIS A 22 -4.96 29.52 21.95
N ASN A 23 -4.49 29.40 23.19
CA ASN A 23 -4.12 30.53 24.06
C ASN A 23 -5.22 31.58 24.22
N GLY A 24 -6.47 31.15 24.33
CA GLY A 24 -7.63 32.01 24.56
C GLY A 24 -8.15 32.74 23.30
N ARG A 25 -7.75 32.31 22.11
CA ARG A 25 -8.19 32.92 20.85
C ARG A 25 -8.74 31.90 19.84
N THR A 26 -9.81 32.31 19.17
CA THR A 26 -10.43 31.53 18.08
C THR A 26 -10.68 32.41 16.86
N ASN A 27 -11.00 31.84 15.72
CA ASN A 27 -11.34 32.59 14.50
C ASN A 27 -12.59 32.02 13.80
N VAL A 28 -13.21 32.87 12.99
CA VAL A 28 -14.48 32.62 12.30
C VAL A 28 -14.39 31.36 11.40
N ASN A 29 -13.29 31.21 10.67
CA ASN A 29 -13.16 30.10 9.71
C ASN A 29 -13.07 28.75 10.41
N VAL A 30 -12.38 28.67 11.55
CA VAL A 30 -12.27 27.43 12.33
C VAL A 30 -13.62 27.04 12.91
N VAL A 31 -14.34 28.01 13.52
CA VAL A 31 -15.68 27.78 14.09
C VAL A 31 -16.67 27.37 13.00
N LEU A 32 -16.65 28.03 11.85
CA LEU A 32 -17.50 27.70 10.70
C LEU A 32 -17.20 26.29 10.17
N SER A 33 -15.91 25.97 9.98
CA SER A 33 -15.48 24.64 9.50
C SER A 33 -15.95 23.53 10.44
N HIS A 34 -15.79 23.72 11.75
CA HIS A 34 -16.22 22.75 12.75
C HIS A 34 -17.75 22.60 12.79
N LEU A 35 -18.49 23.71 12.71
CA LEU A 35 -19.93 23.69 12.64
C LEU A 35 -20.44 22.92 11.42
N MET A 36 -19.82 23.16 10.25
CA MET A 36 -20.19 22.48 8.99
C MET A 36 -19.85 20.99 8.98
N SER A 37 -18.85 20.57 9.74
CA SER A 37 -18.51 19.13 9.87
C SER A 37 -19.46 18.40 10.84
N THR A 38 -19.99 19.11 11.84
CA THR A 38 -20.79 18.50 12.92
C THR A 38 -22.30 18.51 12.62
N LYS A 39 -22.81 19.54 11.95
CA LYS A 39 -24.24 19.67 11.59
C LYS A 39 -24.41 19.92 10.10
N LEU A 40 -24.53 18.82 9.32
CA LEU A 40 -24.63 18.83 7.86
C LEU A 40 -25.91 19.50 7.32
N ASP A 41 -26.98 19.52 8.11
CA ASP A 41 -28.28 20.16 7.83
C ASP A 41 -28.20 21.70 7.81
N LEU A 42 -27.18 22.29 8.43
CA LEU A 42 -26.98 23.73 8.44
C LEU A 42 -26.19 24.28 7.22
N LYS A 43 -25.70 23.43 6.33
CA LYS A 43 -24.92 23.85 5.15
C LYS A 43 -25.64 24.85 4.24
N ASN A 44 -26.95 24.78 4.16
CA ASN A 44 -27.75 25.68 3.33
C ASN A 44 -28.10 27.03 4.02
N SER A 45 -27.61 27.26 5.24
CA SER A 45 -27.91 28.43 6.06
C SER A 45 -26.66 29.25 6.43
N VAL A 46 -25.56 29.08 5.72
CA VAL A 46 -24.27 29.71 6.03
C VAL A 46 -24.36 31.23 6.11
N ASP A 47 -25.10 31.85 5.21
CA ASP A 47 -25.27 33.32 5.19
C ASP A 47 -25.93 33.88 6.46
N LYS A 48 -26.82 33.10 7.08
CA LYS A 48 -27.48 33.44 8.35
C LYS A 48 -26.63 33.13 9.58
N LEU A 49 -25.74 32.12 9.48
CA LEU A 49 -24.87 31.69 10.56
C LEU A 49 -23.61 32.58 10.67
N LEU A 50 -23.13 33.13 9.57
CA LEU A 50 -21.89 33.89 9.53
C LEU A 50 -21.91 35.14 10.47
N PRO A 51 -23.01 35.93 10.57
CA PRO A 51 -23.09 37.03 11.54
C PRO A 51 -23.00 36.55 12.98
N ILE A 52 -23.72 35.44 13.33
CA ILE A 52 -23.71 34.85 14.67
C ILE A 52 -22.30 34.35 15.03
N ILE A 53 -21.63 33.66 14.11
CA ILE A 53 -20.27 33.16 14.34
C ILE A 53 -19.30 34.34 14.58
N LYS A 54 -19.42 35.41 13.83
CA LYS A 54 -18.58 36.63 14.02
C LYS A 54 -18.77 37.24 15.40
N GLU A 55 -20.02 37.39 15.83
CA GLU A 55 -20.40 37.91 17.14
C GLU A 55 -19.82 37.05 18.26
N VAL A 56 -20.06 35.75 18.21
CA VAL A 56 -19.57 34.76 19.19
C VAL A 56 -18.03 34.75 19.25
N VAL A 57 -17.36 34.76 18.12
CA VAL A 57 -15.87 34.80 18.06
C VAL A 57 -15.35 36.04 18.70
N GLN A 58 -15.97 37.21 18.45
CA GLN A 58 -15.59 38.48 19.08
C GLN A 58 -15.83 38.43 20.59
N GLU A 59 -16.98 37.94 21.04
CA GLU A 59 -17.28 37.77 22.45
C GLU A 59 -16.25 36.88 23.15
N VAL A 60 -15.99 35.68 22.63
CA VAL A 60 -15.06 34.72 23.22
C VAL A 60 -13.63 35.27 23.27
N ASN A 61 -13.17 35.97 22.22
CA ASN A 61 -11.83 36.54 22.18
C ASN A 61 -11.65 37.75 23.12
N ASN A 62 -12.73 38.37 23.61
CA ASN A 62 -12.70 39.45 24.59
C ASN A 62 -12.69 38.97 26.04
N LEU A 63 -12.95 37.67 26.28
CA LEU A 63 -12.91 37.04 27.60
C LEU A 63 -11.47 36.73 28.01
N SER A 64 -11.18 36.82 29.31
CA SER A 64 -9.94 36.28 29.86
C SER A 64 -9.94 34.76 29.82
N ILE A 65 -8.74 34.14 29.86
CA ILE A 65 -8.60 32.67 29.87
C ILE A 65 -9.35 32.05 31.07
N GLU A 66 -9.37 32.75 32.22
CA GLU A 66 -10.11 32.30 33.41
C GLU A 66 -11.62 32.32 33.18
N GLN A 67 -12.14 33.40 32.57
CA GLN A 67 -13.58 33.51 32.21
C GLN A 67 -13.98 32.47 31.19
N GLN A 68 -13.12 32.21 30.17
CA GLN A 68 -13.36 31.14 29.20
C GLN A 68 -13.42 29.78 29.90
N GLY A 69 -12.55 29.52 30.88
CA GLY A 69 -12.54 28.28 31.67
C GLY A 69 -13.83 28.04 32.44
N VAL A 70 -14.42 29.05 33.03
CA VAL A 70 -15.72 28.99 33.73
C VAL A 70 -16.83 28.67 32.73
N LEU A 71 -16.90 29.37 31.62
CA LEU A 71 -17.93 29.18 30.60
C LEU A 71 -17.82 27.78 29.94
N ILE A 72 -16.63 27.24 29.74
CA ILE A 72 -16.44 25.87 29.24
C ILE A 72 -17.13 24.85 30.14
N GLN A 73 -17.11 25.04 31.48
CA GLN A 73 -17.82 24.16 32.40
C GLN A 73 -19.35 24.27 32.27
N GLU A 74 -19.87 25.49 32.11
CA GLU A 74 -21.30 25.71 31.89
C GLU A 74 -21.80 25.11 30.57
N PHE A 75 -21.01 25.23 29.53
CA PHE A 75 -21.32 24.67 28.22
C PHE A 75 -20.92 23.18 28.08
N SER A 76 -20.50 22.53 29.18
CA SER A 76 -20.11 21.09 29.19
C SER A 76 -21.17 20.13 28.68
N LYS A 77 -22.48 20.51 28.76
CA LYS A 77 -23.58 19.73 28.18
C LYS A 77 -23.47 19.56 26.66
N TYR A 78 -22.94 20.56 25.95
CA TYR A 78 -22.72 20.50 24.51
C TYR A 78 -21.49 19.69 24.10
N TYR A 79 -20.54 19.51 25.05
CA TYR A 79 -19.38 18.62 24.85
C TYR A 79 -19.68 17.15 25.16
N LYS A 80 -20.73 16.86 25.95
CA LYS A 80 -21.11 15.48 26.28
C LYS A 80 -21.83 14.76 25.15
N GLU A 81 -22.38 15.50 24.18
CA GLU A 81 -22.90 14.89 22.94
C GLU A 81 -21.79 14.50 21.97
N GLU A 82 -20.60 15.10 22.11
CA GLU A 82 -19.34 14.57 21.57
C GLU A 82 -18.64 13.62 22.58
N LYS A 83 -19.33 12.68 23.21
CA LYS A 83 -18.72 11.36 23.20
C LYS A 83 -18.62 11.03 21.72
N SER A 84 -17.43 11.29 21.14
CA SER A 84 -16.95 10.39 20.13
C SER A 84 -17.27 8.99 20.71
N VAL A 85 -18.31 8.37 20.24
CA VAL A 85 -18.16 7.00 19.86
C VAL A 85 -16.86 7.12 19.08
N GLU A 86 -15.76 6.68 19.67
CA GLU A 86 -14.69 6.13 18.88
C GLU A 86 -15.46 5.24 17.92
N LYS A 87 -15.77 5.77 16.76
CA LYS A 87 -15.92 4.97 15.58
C LYS A 87 -14.51 4.42 15.49
N GLY A 88 -14.34 3.29 16.15
CA GLY A 88 -13.17 2.46 15.99
C GLY A 88 -13.00 2.48 14.50
N VAL A 89 -11.83 2.79 13.99
CA VAL A 89 -11.57 2.93 12.56
C VAL A 89 -12.08 1.63 11.97
N SER A 90 -13.39 1.59 11.66
CA SER A 90 -14.01 0.40 11.10
C SER A 90 -13.54 0.37 9.66
N LEU A 91 -12.86 -0.70 9.30
CA LEU A 91 -12.54 -0.98 7.92
C LEU A 91 -13.85 -0.93 7.11
N GLN A 92 -13.79 -0.36 5.91
CA GLN A 92 -14.94 -0.35 5.00
C GLN A 92 -15.26 -1.79 4.58
N GLU A 93 -16.53 -2.09 4.34
CA GLU A 93 -16.91 -3.40 3.82
C GLU A 93 -16.24 -3.67 2.46
N LEU A 94 -15.78 -4.91 2.28
CA LEU A 94 -15.21 -5.36 1.03
C LEU A 94 -16.32 -5.60 -0.02
N ALA A 95 -16.11 -5.12 -1.23
CA ALA A 95 -17.02 -5.35 -2.33
C ALA A 95 -17.12 -6.85 -2.67
N ASN A 96 -18.35 -7.37 -2.77
CA ASN A 96 -18.64 -8.78 -3.09
C ASN A 96 -18.05 -9.81 -2.10
N ALA A 97 -17.69 -9.41 -0.89
CA ALA A 97 -17.19 -10.31 0.14
C ALA A 97 -18.33 -11.16 0.73
N GLN A 98 -18.01 -12.43 1.00
CA GLN A 98 -18.94 -13.35 1.67
C GLN A 98 -18.25 -13.96 2.89
N GLN A 99 -19.00 -14.12 3.96
CA GLN A 99 -18.50 -14.74 5.19
C GLN A 99 -17.93 -16.14 4.92
N GLY A 100 -16.76 -16.42 5.49
CA GLY A 100 -16.07 -17.70 5.36
C GLY A 100 -15.30 -17.90 4.04
N THR A 101 -15.39 -16.97 3.07
CA THR A 101 -14.74 -17.15 1.75
C THR A 101 -13.66 -16.13 1.44
N VAL A 102 -13.51 -15.07 2.23
CA VAL A 102 -12.50 -14.04 2.01
C VAL A 102 -11.11 -14.63 2.25
N ILE A 103 -10.23 -14.47 1.26
CA ILE A 103 -8.81 -14.82 1.37
C ILE A 103 -8.01 -13.56 1.00
N THR A 104 -7.25 -13.05 1.96
CA THR A 104 -6.30 -11.96 1.80
C THR A 104 -4.88 -12.49 1.75
N ARG A 105 -3.90 -11.66 1.41
CA ARG A 105 -2.49 -12.04 1.50
C ARG A 105 -1.61 -10.83 1.82
N PHE A 106 -0.64 -11.04 2.68
CA PHE A 106 0.47 -10.13 2.91
C PHE A 106 1.69 -10.66 2.14
N PRO A 107 2.14 -9.99 1.06
CA PRO A 107 3.20 -10.48 0.17
C PRO A 107 4.50 -9.67 0.30
N PRO A 108 5.22 -9.72 1.43
CA PRO A 108 6.45 -8.95 1.60
C PRO A 108 7.60 -9.54 0.76
N GLU A 109 8.41 -8.69 0.12
CA GLU A 109 9.72 -9.08 -0.41
C GLU A 109 10.70 -9.21 0.78
N PRO A 110 11.40 -10.37 0.94
CA PRO A 110 12.33 -10.57 2.06
C PRO A 110 13.67 -9.90 1.79
N ASN A 111 13.67 -8.58 1.62
CA ASN A 111 14.80 -7.74 1.26
C ASN A 111 15.24 -6.75 2.34
N GLY A 112 14.67 -6.84 3.54
CA GLY A 112 14.98 -6.00 4.69
C GLY A 112 14.10 -6.32 5.89
N TYR A 113 14.44 -5.71 7.03
CA TYR A 113 13.62 -5.83 8.24
C TYR A 113 12.27 -5.14 8.06
N PRO A 114 11.18 -5.74 8.57
CA PRO A 114 9.86 -5.14 8.48
C PRO A 114 9.80 -3.86 9.33
N HIS A 115 9.05 -2.90 8.82
CA HIS A 115 8.85 -1.61 9.48
C HIS A 115 7.34 -1.33 9.63
N ILE A 116 7.00 -0.25 10.28
CA ILE A 116 5.60 0.12 10.58
C ILE A 116 4.69 0.20 9.33
N GLY A 117 5.24 0.48 8.14
CA GLY A 117 4.49 0.40 6.88
C GLY A 117 4.10 -1.03 6.52
N HIS A 118 4.96 -2.02 6.83
CA HIS A 118 4.63 -3.45 6.68
C HIS A 118 3.61 -3.89 7.72
N ALA A 119 3.73 -3.40 8.98
CA ALA A 119 2.73 -3.66 10.01
C ALA A 119 1.34 -3.21 9.58
N LYS A 120 1.20 -1.98 9.06
CA LYS A 120 -0.08 -1.48 8.55
C LYS A 120 -0.66 -2.41 7.48
N ALA A 121 0.14 -2.84 6.51
CA ALA A 121 -0.32 -3.72 5.45
C ALA A 121 -0.78 -5.08 6.01
N ALA A 122 0.04 -5.72 6.86
CA ALA A 122 -0.28 -7.01 7.45
C ALA A 122 -1.52 -6.96 8.35
N ILE A 123 -1.66 -5.90 9.18
CA ILE A 123 -2.83 -5.70 10.04
C ILE A 123 -4.10 -5.53 9.20
N ILE A 124 -4.05 -4.76 8.11
CA ILE A 124 -5.23 -4.59 7.22
C ILE A 124 -5.63 -5.92 6.58
N ASP A 125 -4.67 -6.72 6.10
CA ASP A 125 -4.93 -8.04 5.52
C ASP A 125 -5.55 -8.99 6.55
N GLU A 126 -4.99 -9.04 7.78
CA GLU A 126 -5.48 -9.85 8.89
C GLU A 126 -6.88 -9.42 9.34
N GLU A 127 -7.10 -8.11 9.55
CA GLU A 127 -8.38 -7.59 10.02
C GLU A 127 -9.52 -7.88 9.03
N TYR A 128 -9.26 -7.77 7.73
CA TYR A 128 -10.24 -8.18 6.74
C TYR A 128 -10.49 -9.69 6.74
N ALA A 129 -9.46 -10.50 6.85
CA ALA A 129 -9.64 -11.94 6.99
C ALA A 129 -10.49 -12.27 8.24
N ARG A 130 -10.19 -11.65 9.39
CA ARG A 130 -10.93 -11.82 10.64
C ARG A 130 -12.37 -11.32 10.55
N MET A 131 -12.61 -10.15 9.96
CA MET A 131 -13.93 -9.52 9.80
C MET A 131 -14.90 -10.43 9.05
N TYR A 132 -14.39 -11.16 8.05
CA TYR A 132 -15.19 -12.07 7.23
C TYR A 132 -15.02 -13.55 7.61
N ASN A 133 -14.41 -13.87 8.76
CA ASN A 133 -14.12 -15.25 9.15
C ASN A 133 -13.44 -16.04 8.01
N GLY A 134 -12.54 -15.36 7.33
CA GLY A 134 -11.78 -15.83 6.17
C GLY A 134 -10.38 -16.32 6.52
N LYS A 135 -9.44 -16.15 5.60
CA LYS A 135 -8.03 -16.58 5.75
C LYS A 135 -7.06 -15.52 5.31
N MET A 136 -5.88 -15.48 5.93
CA MET A 136 -4.75 -14.67 5.52
C MET A 136 -3.57 -15.54 5.12
N ILE A 137 -2.96 -15.22 3.98
CA ILE A 137 -1.75 -15.89 3.47
C ILE A 137 -0.55 -14.95 3.69
N LEU A 138 0.52 -15.46 4.28
CA LEU A 138 1.85 -14.86 4.18
C LEU A 138 2.56 -15.47 2.97
N ARG A 139 2.78 -14.68 1.93
CA ARG A 139 3.54 -15.11 0.75
C ARG A 139 4.79 -14.23 0.62
N PHE A 140 5.96 -14.82 0.76
CA PHE A 140 7.19 -14.11 0.47
C PHE A 140 7.34 -13.92 -1.04
N ASP A 141 7.27 -12.68 -1.52
CA ASP A 141 7.50 -12.34 -2.93
C ASP A 141 9.01 -12.31 -3.20
N ASP A 142 9.62 -13.50 -3.21
CA ASP A 142 11.05 -13.74 -3.29
C ASP A 142 11.50 -14.10 -4.71
N THR A 143 11.40 -13.15 -5.63
CA THR A 143 11.79 -13.31 -7.04
C THR A 143 12.95 -12.39 -7.45
N ASN A 144 13.65 -11.80 -6.47
CA ASN A 144 14.77 -10.90 -6.70
C ASN A 144 16.01 -11.26 -5.86
N PRO A 145 16.74 -12.32 -6.22
CA PRO A 145 17.85 -12.86 -5.44
C PRO A 145 18.96 -11.85 -5.09
N LEU A 146 19.04 -10.71 -5.79
CA LEU A 146 20.03 -9.67 -5.49
C LEU A 146 19.81 -8.99 -4.12
N ASN A 147 18.59 -8.99 -3.62
CA ASN A 147 18.23 -8.21 -2.43
C ASN A 147 17.78 -9.08 -1.25
N GLU A 148 17.45 -10.34 -1.51
CA GLU A 148 16.84 -11.24 -0.55
C GLU A 148 17.89 -11.92 0.32
N LYS A 149 17.57 -12.12 1.61
CA LYS A 149 18.44 -12.84 2.55
C LYS A 149 17.59 -13.66 3.51
N ILE A 150 18.11 -14.83 3.92
CA ILE A 150 17.44 -15.74 4.87
C ILE A 150 17.03 -15.02 6.16
N GLU A 151 17.86 -14.13 6.68
CA GLU A 151 17.58 -13.36 7.89
C GLU A 151 16.28 -12.54 7.80
N TYR A 152 15.93 -12.06 6.59
CA TYR A 152 14.73 -11.23 6.41
C TYR A 152 13.43 -12.04 6.41
N TYR A 153 13.45 -13.29 5.94
CA TYR A 153 12.29 -14.19 6.07
C TYR A 153 11.94 -14.40 7.53
N GLN A 154 12.97 -14.65 8.37
CA GLN A 154 12.76 -14.83 9.80
C GLN A 154 12.31 -13.52 10.46
N ALA A 155 12.98 -12.40 10.17
CA ALA A 155 12.62 -11.10 10.73
C ALA A 155 11.17 -10.68 10.43
N ILE A 156 10.66 -11.04 9.23
CA ILE A 156 9.25 -10.79 8.86
C ILE A 156 8.31 -11.68 9.67
N ARG A 157 8.64 -12.97 9.85
CA ARG A 157 7.86 -13.90 10.69
C ARG A 157 7.81 -13.43 12.15
N ASP A 158 8.96 -13.08 12.73
CA ASP A 158 9.06 -12.58 14.10
C ASP A 158 8.27 -11.28 14.30
N GLY A 159 8.31 -10.39 13.28
CA GLY A 159 7.54 -9.16 13.28
C GLY A 159 6.03 -9.38 13.27
N LEU A 160 5.54 -10.36 12.48
CA LEU A 160 4.12 -10.74 12.47
C LEU A 160 3.71 -11.40 13.79
N GLU A 161 4.53 -12.30 14.34
CA GLU A 161 4.27 -12.93 15.63
C GLU A 161 4.19 -11.90 16.75
N TRP A 162 5.10 -10.92 16.77
CA TRP A 162 5.05 -9.80 17.72
C TRP A 162 3.76 -8.97 17.58
N LEU A 163 3.25 -8.77 16.34
CA LEU A 163 1.97 -8.10 16.09
C LEU A 163 0.75 -8.98 16.45
N GLY A 164 0.95 -10.24 16.88
CA GLY A 164 -0.12 -11.20 17.15
C GLY A 164 -0.76 -11.79 15.89
N ILE A 165 -0.19 -11.56 14.72
CA ILE A 165 -0.69 -12.04 13.43
C ILE A 165 -0.21 -13.47 13.17
N LYS A 166 -1.14 -14.38 12.91
CA LYS A 166 -0.87 -15.81 12.60
C LYS A 166 -1.47 -16.16 11.25
N PRO A 167 -0.68 -16.11 10.16
CA PRO A 167 -1.16 -16.48 8.84
C PRO A 167 -1.67 -17.94 8.80
N ASP A 168 -2.78 -18.19 8.09
CA ASP A 168 -3.31 -19.54 7.87
C ASP A 168 -2.42 -20.38 6.96
N LEU A 169 -1.71 -19.74 6.04
CA LEU A 169 -0.76 -20.36 5.12
C LEU A 169 0.48 -19.50 4.99
N VAL A 170 1.63 -20.14 4.91
CA VAL A 170 2.91 -19.48 4.61
C VAL A 170 3.54 -20.18 3.41
N LYS A 171 3.91 -19.41 2.39
CA LYS A 171 4.58 -19.92 1.18
C LYS A 171 5.58 -18.90 0.63
N ASN A 172 6.36 -19.33 -0.36
CA ASN A 172 7.25 -18.44 -1.10
C ASN A 172 6.84 -18.45 -2.58
N THR A 173 6.95 -17.31 -3.27
CA THR A 173 6.73 -17.26 -4.72
C THR A 173 7.77 -18.11 -5.47
N SER A 174 8.98 -18.24 -4.91
CA SER A 174 10.02 -19.12 -5.46
C SER A 174 9.67 -20.63 -5.43
N ASP A 175 8.71 -21.05 -4.60
CA ASP A 175 8.23 -22.45 -4.58
C ASP A 175 7.49 -22.78 -5.89
N ASP A 176 6.84 -21.81 -6.52
CA ASP A 176 6.06 -21.95 -7.74
C ASP A 176 6.79 -21.48 -9.01
N ILE A 177 8.12 -21.30 -8.93
CA ILE A 177 8.90 -20.75 -10.05
C ILE A 177 8.71 -21.50 -11.37
N SER A 178 8.63 -22.82 -11.31
CA SER A 178 8.40 -23.67 -12.49
C SER A 178 7.01 -23.47 -13.11
N VAL A 179 6.02 -23.21 -12.28
CA VAL A 179 4.64 -22.91 -12.70
C VAL A 179 4.60 -21.55 -13.37
N LEU A 180 5.25 -20.56 -12.78
CA LEU A 180 5.38 -19.20 -13.34
C LEU A 180 6.10 -19.22 -14.70
N HIS A 181 7.16 -20.05 -14.85
CA HIS A 181 7.83 -20.28 -16.14
C HIS A 181 6.87 -20.84 -17.18
N ASN A 182 6.03 -21.80 -16.82
CA ASN A 182 5.04 -22.39 -17.73
C ASN A 182 3.99 -21.35 -18.18
N TYR A 183 3.52 -20.49 -17.28
CA TYR A 183 2.64 -19.38 -17.65
C TYR A 183 3.34 -18.37 -18.55
N GLY A 184 4.63 -18.05 -18.30
CA GLY A 184 5.44 -17.24 -19.18
C GLY A 184 5.57 -17.84 -20.58
N LYS A 185 5.87 -19.14 -20.68
CA LYS A 185 5.92 -19.88 -21.94
C LYS A 185 4.59 -19.80 -22.68
N ARG A 186 3.48 -19.97 -21.97
CA ARG A 186 2.13 -19.87 -22.53
C ARG A 186 1.85 -18.49 -23.10
N LEU A 187 2.17 -17.41 -22.38
CA LEU A 187 2.02 -16.04 -22.88
C LEU A 187 2.83 -15.80 -24.17
N VAL A 188 4.04 -16.35 -24.25
CA VAL A 188 4.89 -16.23 -25.46
C VAL A 188 4.29 -17.03 -26.61
N SER A 189 3.92 -18.29 -26.41
CA SER A 189 3.38 -19.15 -27.46
C SER A 189 2.02 -18.70 -27.98
N GLU A 190 1.19 -18.09 -27.13
CA GLU A 190 -0.09 -17.49 -27.51
C GLU A 190 0.06 -16.07 -28.12
N GLY A 191 1.29 -15.55 -28.21
CA GLY A 191 1.58 -14.26 -28.83
C GLY A 191 1.28 -13.05 -27.95
N HIS A 192 1.10 -13.24 -26.63
CA HIS A 192 0.83 -12.20 -25.64
C HIS A 192 2.08 -11.65 -24.97
N ALA A 193 3.22 -12.30 -25.19
CA ALA A 193 4.54 -11.85 -24.74
C ALA A 193 5.60 -12.15 -25.80
N TYR A 194 6.78 -11.57 -25.67
CA TYR A 194 7.90 -11.76 -26.60
C TYR A 194 9.23 -11.59 -25.88
N ILE A 195 10.28 -12.18 -26.47
CA ILE A 195 11.65 -12.04 -25.98
C ILE A 195 12.26 -10.81 -26.65
N CYS A 196 12.74 -9.88 -25.81
CA CYS A 196 13.36 -8.63 -26.25
C CYS A 196 14.85 -8.66 -25.91
N THR A 197 15.69 -8.42 -26.93
CA THR A 197 17.17 -8.33 -26.84
C THR A 197 17.67 -6.90 -27.02
N CYS A 198 16.80 -5.91 -26.96
CA CYS A 198 17.19 -4.50 -26.99
C CYS A 198 17.89 -4.10 -25.69
N THR A 199 18.83 -3.18 -25.78
CA THR A 199 19.46 -2.58 -24.61
C THR A 199 18.46 -1.77 -23.78
N SER A 200 18.78 -1.57 -22.50
CA SER A 200 17.95 -0.78 -21.58
C SER A 200 17.62 0.61 -22.15
N ASP A 201 18.60 1.29 -22.72
CA ASP A 201 18.43 2.65 -23.28
C ASP A 201 17.44 2.67 -24.45
N ILE A 202 17.53 1.68 -25.35
CA ILE A 202 16.61 1.52 -26.47
C ILE A 202 15.19 1.25 -25.94
N ILE A 203 15.06 0.39 -24.94
CA ILE A 203 13.77 0.09 -24.31
C ILE A 203 13.18 1.35 -23.68
N HIS A 204 13.95 2.10 -22.92
CA HIS A 204 13.51 3.35 -22.29
C HIS A 204 13.08 4.38 -23.34
N LYS A 205 13.89 4.58 -24.36
CA LYS A 205 13.59 5.49 -25.48
C LYS A 205 12.28 5.09 -26.16
N ASN A 206 12.15 3.83 -26.59
CA ASN A 206 10.98 3.35 -27.28
C ASN A 206 9.69 3.49 -26.45
N ARG A 207 9.77 3.22 -25.15
CA ARG A 207 8.64 3.42 -24.23
C ARG A 207 8.26 4.89 -24.08
N ALA A 208 9.22 5.80 -24.03
CA ALA A 208 8.98 7.23 -23.96
C ALA A 208 8.35 7.76 -25.26
N GLU A 209 8.88 7.34 -26.41
CA GLU A 209 8.47 7.76 -27.74
C GLU A 209 7.27 6.94 -28.30
N GLN A 210 6.77 5.95 -27.54
CA GLN A 210 5.63 5.11 -27.93
C GLN A 210 5.90 4.27 -29.19
N ILE A 211 7.14 3.82 -29.38
CA ILE A 211 7.60 3.06 -30.53
C ILE A 211 7.68 1.58 -30.17
N GLU A 212 7.10 0.71 -30.98
CA GLU A 212 7.27 -0.74 -30.88
C GLU A 212 8.68 -1.15 -31.30
N CYS A 213 9.32 -2.02 -30.52
CA CYS A 213 10.61 -2.56 -30.93
C CYS A 213 10.47 -3.70 -31.96
N ASP A 214 11.50 -3.92 -32.77
CA ASP A 214 11.48 -4.94 -33.82
C ASP A 214 11.33 -6.36 -33.25
N CYS A 215 11.85 -6.61 -32.04
CA CYS A 215 11.66 -7.90 -31.36
C CYS A 215 10.19 -8.27 -31.16
N ARG A 216 9.30 -7.27 -31.00
CA ARG A 216 7.86 -7.47 -30.83
C ARG A 216 7.17 -8.01 -32.09
N ARG A 217 7.68 -7.65 -33.27
CA ARG A 217 7.12 -8.01 -34.58
C ARG A 217 7.50 -9.43 -35.00
N ASP A 218 8.67 -9.86 -34.62
CA ASP A 218 9.21 -11.17 -34.95
C ASP A 218 8.66 -12.24 -34.02
N GLN A 219 7.64 -12.97 -34.51
CA GLN A 219 6.98 -14.06 -33.77
C GLN A 219 7.42 -15.46 -34.17
N ASN A 220 8.04 -15.58 -35.36
CA ASN A 220 8.32 -16.90 -35.95
C ASN A 220 9.32 -17.70 -35.11
N GLU A 221 10.21 -17.03 -34.37
CA GLU A 221 11.22 -17.66 -33.50
C GLU A 221 10.93 -17.47 -32.00
N ALA A 222 9.72 -17.01 -31.63
CA ALA A 222 9.43 -16.64 -30.24
C ALA A 222 9.64 -17.82 -29.27
N ASN A 223 9.19 -19.02 -29.64
CA ASN A 223 9.36 -20.22 -28.82
C ASN A 223 10.83 -20.67 -28.76
N ASP A 224 11.57 -20.57 -29.87
CA ASP A 224 13.00 -20.92 -29.88
C ASP A 224 13.79 -19.95 -28.99
N ARG A 225 13.54 -18.63 -29.12
CA ARG A 225 14.18 -17.63 -28.25
C ARG A 225 13.82 -17.82 -26.80
N PHE A 226 12.59 -18.25 -26.49
CA PHE A 226 12.19 -18.58 -25.12
C PHE A 226 13.06 -19.71 -24.59
N HIS A 227 13.15 -20.84 -25.31
CA HIS A 227 13.99 -21.97 -24.89
C HIS A 227 15.45 -21.56 -24.72
N ARG A 228 16.02 -20.83 -25.69
CA ARG A 228 17.41 -20.33 -25.60
C ARG A 228 17.64 -19.47 -24.36
N MET A 229 16.64 -18.68 -23.92
CA MET A 229 16.75 -17.89 -22.68
C MET A 229 16.85 -18.78 -21.45
N PHE A 230 16.07 -19.84 -21.38
CA PHE A 230 16.07 -20.79 -20.26
C PHE A 230 17.25 -21.76 -20.30
N ASP A 231 17.74 -22.10 -21.49
CA ASP A 231 18.88 -23.00 -21.70
C ASP A 231 20.25 -22.29 -21.49
N GLY A 232 20.22 -21.00 -21.13
CA GLY A 232 21.42 -20.25 -20.76
C GLY A 232 22.19 -19.63 -21.93
N HIS A 233 21.60 -19.53 -23.12
CA HIS A 233 22.24 -18.88 -24.27
C HIS A 233 22.30 -17.34 -24.21
N TYR A 234 21.63 -16.75 -23.22
CA TYR A 234 21.69 -15.32 -22.93
C TYR A 234 22.28 -15.08 -21.55
N SER A 235 23.14 -14.07 -21.44
CA SER A 235 23.65 -13.56 -20.15
C SER A 235 22.70 -12.56 -19.53
N GLN A 236 22.98 -12.15 -18.30
CA GLN A 236 22.24 -11.08 -17.63
C GLN A 236 22.26 -9.80 -18.47
N ASN A 237 21.12 -9.16 -18.67
CA ASN A 237 20.86 -7.99 -19.51
C ASN A 237 20.84 -8.24 -21.04
N ASP A 238 21.12 -9.45 -21.54
CA ASP A 238 21.06 -9.71 -22.99
C ASP A 238 19.62 -9.92 -23.47
N ALA A 239 18.76 -10.46 -22.63
CA ALA A 239 17.37 -10.74 -22.97
C ALA A 239 16.44 -10.60 -21.78
N ILE A 240 15.21 -10.14 -22.08
CA ILE A 240 14.08 -10.11 -21.14
C ILE A 240 12.83 -10.58 -21.86
N ILE A 241 11.83 -11.06 -21.11
CA ILE A 241 10.49 -11.30 -21.65
C ILE A 241 9.61 -10.11 -21.35
N ARG A 242 8.95 -9.58 -22.37
CA ARG A 242 8.05 -8.43 -22.24
C ARG A 242 6.63 -8.81 -22.61
N PHE A 243 5.65 -8.28 -21.88
CA PHE A 243 4.24 -8.37 -22.26
C PHE A 243 3.95 -7.53 -23.51
N LYS A 244 3.10 -8.01 -24.39
CA LYS A 244 2.58 -7.22 -25.50
C LYS A 244 1.41 -6.36 -25.02
N GLY A 245 1.75 -5.23 -24.43
CA GLY A 245 0.80 -4.25 -23.98
C GLY A 245 0.39 -3.28 -25.11
N ASP A 246 0.00 -2.09 -24.71
CA ASP A 246 -0.32 -1.00 -25.63
C ASP A 246 0.76 0.10 -25.55
N MET A 247 1.57 0.22 -26.58
CA MET A 247 2.65 1.22 -26.65
C MET A 247 2.11 2.66 -26.75
N GLN A 248 0.83 2.84 -27.15
CA GLN A 248 0.18 4.15 -27.23
C GLN A 248 -0.56 4.52 -25.94
N SER A 249 -0.62 3.62 -24.96
CA SER A 249 -1.33 3.86 -23.71
C SER A 249 -0.78 5.08 -22.96
N LEU A 250 -1.68 5.88 -22.40
CA LEU A 250 -1.33 6.95 -21.45
C LEU A 250 -0.77 6.38 -20.15
N ASN A 251 -1.21 5.17 -19.77
CA ASN A 251 -0.65 4.42 -18.67
C ASN A 251 0.69 3.80 -19.10
N THR A 252 1.79 4.40 -18.67
CA THR A 252 3.14 3.97 -19.07
C THR A 252 3.47 2.54 -18.63
N VAL A 253 2.79 2.00 -17.61
CA VAL A 253 2.95 0.60 -17.19
C VAL A 253 2.52 -0.35 -18.31
N MET A 254 1.51 0.01 -19.11
CA MET A 254 1.04 -0.82 -20.22
C MET A 254 1.96 -0.84 -21.45
N ARG A 255 2.99 0.01 -21.51
CA ARG A 255 3.91 0.07 -22.65
C ARG A 255 4.96 -1.03 -22.59
N ASP A 256 4.55 -2.24 -22.94
CA ASP A 256 5.35 -3.48 -22.99
C ASP A 256 6.21 -3.68 -21.72
N PRO A 257 5.60 -3.92 -20.57
CA PRO A 257 6.31 -4.15 -19.33
C PRO A 257 7.11 -5.45 -19.34
N THR A 258 8.18 -5.49 -18.55
CA THR A 258 9.01 -6.68 -18.38
C THR A 258 8.31 -7.70 -17.48
N LEU A 259 8.21 -8.94 -17.95
CA LEU A 259 7.65 -10.07 -17.20
C LEU A 259 8.73 -10.98 -16.59
N PHE A 260 9.85 -11.19 -17.30
CA PHE A 260 10.98 -11.97 -16.83
C PHE A 260 12.30 -11.29 -17.14
N ARG A 261 13.27 -11.51 -16.26
CA ARG A 261 14.64 -11.04 -16.41
C ARG A 261 15.64 -12.14 -16.02
N ILE A 262 16.84 -12.08 -16.56
CA ILE A 262 17.95 -12.95 -16.15
C ILE A 262 18.68 -12.28 -14.99
N ILE A 263 18.86 -13.03 -13.90
CA ILE A 263 19.65 -12.62 -12.74
C ILE A 263 20.62 -13.76 -12.42
N ASP A 264 21.91 -13.52 -12.62
CA ASP A 264 23.00 -14.46 -12.35
C ASP A 264 23.51 -14.28 -10.92
N HIS A 265 22.64 -14.52 -9.94
CA HIS A 265 22.94 -14.46 -8.52
C HIS A 265 22.23 -15.63 -7.80
N PRO A 266 22.89 -16.30 -6.84
CA PRO A 266 22.27 -17.37 -6.10
C PRO A 266 21.11 -16.86 -5.23
N HIS A 267 19.99 -17.54 -5.31
CA HIS A 267 18.82 -17.27 -4.48
C HIS A 267 18.99 -17.88 -3.08
N PRO A 268 18.55 -17.23 -1.99
CA PRO A 268 18.73 -17.73 -0.62
C PRO A 268 18.23 -19.16 -0.39
N LEU A 269 17.10 -19.54 -1.02
CA LEU A 269 16.47 -20.86 -0.85
C LEU A 269 16.81 -21.82 -1.99
N LEU A 270 16.92 -21.34 -3.22
CA LEU A 270 17.10 -22.19 -4.42
C LEU A 270 18.55 -22.29 -4.89
N GLY A 271 19.47 -21.49 -4.33
CA GLY A 271 20.84 -21.39 -4.82
C GLY A 271 20.89 -20.93 -6.29
N SER A 272 21.76 -21.52 -7.09
CA SER A 272 21.94 -21.17 -8.50
C SER A 272 21.09 -22.00 -9.48
N LYS A 273 20.01 -22.63 -9.01
CA LYS A 273 19.14 -23.49 -9.83
C LYS A 273 18.30 -22.73 -10.84
N VAL A 274 18.05 -21.44 -10.57
CA VAL A 274 17.18 -20.57 -11.37
C VAL A 274 17.96 -19.34 -11.78
N ARG A 275 17.84 -18.95 -13.05
CA ARG A 275 18.44 -17.75 -13.62
C ARG A 275 17.41 -16.79 -14.21
N VAL A 276 16.28 -17.31 -14.68
CA VAL A 276 15.21 -16.52 -15.30
C VAL A 276 14.12 -16.27 -14.25
N TRP A 277 14.04 -15.05 -13.78
CA TRP A 277 13.18 -14.64 -12.67
C TRP A 277 11.99 -13.82 -13.14
N PRO A 278 10.77 -14.15 -12.70
CA PRO A 278 9.61 -13.31 -12.97
C PRO A 278 9.74 -11.97 -12.25
N THR A 279 9.08 -10.97 -12.81
CA THR A 279 8.88 -9.69 -12.11
C THR A 279 7.57 -9.74 -11.31
N TYR A 280 7.39 -8.79 -10.42
CA TYR A 280 6.12 -8.57 -9.70
C TYR A 280 4.91 -8.57 -10.66
N ASP A 281 5.05 -7.93 -11.83
CA ASP A 281 3.96 -7.77 -12.78
C ASP A 281 3.43 -9.10 -13.32
N LEU A 282 4.27 -10.13 -13.42
CA LEU A 282 3.82 -11.49 -13.77
C LEU A 282 3.43 -12.30 -12.55
N ALA A 283 4.30 -12.32 -11.53
CA ALA A 283 4.13 -13.23 -10.39
C ALA A 283 2.88 -12.91 -9.57
N ALA A 284 2.67 -11.64 -9.20
CA ALA A 284 1.59 -11.27 -8.30
C ALA A 284 0.18 -11.66 -8.81
N PRO A 285 -0.24 -11.34 -10.05
CA PRO A 285 -1.56 -11.76 -10.53
C PRO A 285 -1.73 -13.29 -10.58
N ILE A 286 -0.70 -14.00 -11.04
CA ILE A 286 -0.78 -15.46 -11.17
C ILE A 286 -0.86 -16.13 -9.80
N GLU A 287 0.02 -15.76 -8.88
CA GLU A 287 0.03 -16.24 -7.50
C GLU A 287 -1.29 -15.93 -6.79
N ASP A 288 -1.78 -14.69 -6.85
CA ASP A 288 -3.04 -14.31 -6.23
C ASP A 288 -4.22 -15.16 -6.76
N SER A 289 -4.21 -15.46 -8.06
CA SER A 289 -5.22 -16.32 -8.67
C SER A 289 -5.10 -17.79 -8.23
N MET A 290 -3.88 -18.33 -8.19
CA MET A 290 -3.59 -19.71 -7.80
C MET A 290 -3.87 -19.97 -6.33
N ASP A 291 -3.48 -19.04 -5.46
CA ASP A 291 -3.67 -19.10 -4.01
C ASP A 291 -5.14 -18.92 -3.59
N GLY A 292 -6.03 -18.63 -4.53
CA GLY A 292 -7.43 -18.42 -4.22
C GLY A 292 -7.71 -17.06 -3.56
N VAL A 293 -6.76 -16.10 -3.57
CA VAL A 293 -6.95 -14.76 -3.01
C VAL A 293 -8.18 -14.12 -3.61
N THR A 294 -9.12 -13.71 -2.78
CA THR A 294 -10.36 -13.06 -3.23
C THR A 294 -10.21 -11.54 -3.31
N HIS A 295 -9.49 -10.98 -2.33
CA HIS A 295 -9.27 -9.54 -2.21
C HIS A 295 -7.77 -9.29 -2.00
N ALA A 296 -7.17 -8.66 -2.98
CA ALA A 296 -5.75 -8.35 -2.99
C ALA A 296 -5.54 -6.89 -2.59
N LEU A 297 -5.17 -6.69 -1.31
CA LEU A 297 -4.91 -5.36 -0.78
C LEU A 297 -3.48 -4.93 -1.09
N ARG A 298 -3.32 -3.67 -1.50
CA ARG A 298 -2.01 -3.10 -1.82
C ARG A 298 -2.00 -1.59 -1.71
N THR A 299 -0.83 -0.99 -1.64
CA THR A 299 -0.71 0.46 -1.55
C THR A 299 -1.10 1.13 -2.88
N LYS A 300 -1.64 2.34 -2.81
CA LYS A 300 -2.09 3.13 -3.97
C LYS A 300 -1.01 3.35 -5.04
N GLU A 301 0.25 3.19 -4.69
CA GLU A 301 1.39 3.25 -5.63
C GLU A 301 1.29 2.21 -6.76
N TYR A 302 0.52 1.14 -6.55
CA TYR A 302 0.30 0.08 -7.53
C TYR A 302 -0.92 0.30 -8.43
N GLU A 303 -1.69 1.39 -8.25
CA GLU A 303 -2.92 1.66 -9.01
C GLU A 303 -2.72 1.60 -10.53
N LEU A 304 -1.63 2.18 -11.03
CA LEU A 304 -1.30 2.14 -12.46
C LEU A 304 -1.03 0.71 -13.00
N ARG A 305 -0.77 -0.26 -12.12
CA ARG A 305 -0.53 -1.67 -12.47
C ARG A 305 -1.80 -2.50 -12.51
N ASN A 306 -2.96 -1.96 -12.13
CA ASN A 306 -4.24 -2.67 -12.11
C ASN A 306 -4.62 -3.19 -13.49
N GLU A 307 -4.46 -2.34 -14.50
CA GLU A 307 -4.78 -2.68 -15.88
C GLU A 307 -3.92 -3.86 -16.39
N LEU A 308 -2.61 -3.83 -16.10
CA LEU A 308 -1.69 -4.91 -16.45
C LEU A 308 -2.04 -6.20 -15.70
N TYR A 309 -2.33 -6.10 -14.41
CA TYR A 309 -2.70 -7.23 -13.55
C TYR A 309 -3.90 -7.99 -14.12
N TYR A 310 -4.98 -7.28 -14.42
CA TYR A 310 -6.18 -7.89 -15.02
C TYR A 310 -5.95 -8.36 -16.46
N SER A 311 -5.12 -7.66 -17.24
CA SER A 311 -4.79 -8.05 -18.61
C SER A 311 -4.08 -9.42 -18.63
N ILE A 312 -3.10 -9.64 -17.75
CA ILE A 312 -2.38 -10.93 -17.65
C ILE A 312 -3.34 -12.06 -17.28
N LEU A 313 -4.17 -11.86 -16.24
CA LEU A 313 -5.16 -12.87 -15.83
C LEU A 313 -6.17 -13.19 -16.94
N SER A 314 -6.64 -12.18 -17.64
CA SER A 314 -7.55 -12.34 -18.78
C SER A 314 -6.92 -13.15 -19.91
N LYS A 315 -5.66 -12.85 -20.30
CA LYS A 315 -4.92 -13.59 -21.33
C LYS A 315 -4.70 -15.05 -20.92
N LEU A 316 -4.44 -15.29 -19.65
CA LEU A 316 -4.25 -16.62 -19.11
C LEU A 316 -5.58 -17.33 -18.75
N LYS A 317 -6.73 -16.66 -18.91
CA LYS A 317 -8.05 -17.17 -18.52
C LYS A 317 -8.10 -17.66 -17.07
N MET A 318 -7.47 -16.89 -16.19
CA MET A 318 -7.41 -17.16 -14.76
C MET A 318 -8.45 -16.33 -14.00
N ARG A 319 -8.80 -16.78 -12.78
CA ARG A 319 -9.68 -16.06 -11.88
C ARG A 319 -9.04 -14.72 -11.46
N SER A 320 -9.83 -13.68 -11.42
CA SER A 320 -9.36 -12.34 -11.02
C SER A 320 -9.79 -12.01 -9.61
N PRO A 321 -8.85 -11.77 -8.69
CA PRO A 321 -9.14 -11.16 -7.39
C PRO A 321 -9.67 -9.72 -7.55
N ILE A 322 -10.33 -9.22 -6.50
CA ILE A 322 -10.67 -7.81 -6.39
C ILE A 322 -9.46 -7.07 -5.83
N LEU A 323 -8.99 -6.05 -6.55
CA LEU A 323 -7.90 -5.20 -6.09
C LEU A 323 -8.45 -4.08 -5.22
N ILE A 324 -7.79 -3.83 -4.09
CA ILE A 324 -8.14 -2.77 -3.14
C ILE A 324 -6.88 -1.99 -2.81
N GLU A 325 -6.95 -0.68 -3.01
CA GLU A 325 -5.84 0.21 -2.70
C GLU A 325 -6.07 0.91 -1.36
N PHE A 326 -5.02 0.96 -0.54
CA PHE A 326 -4.97 1.76 0.67
C PHE A 326 -3.80 2.75 0.63
N SER A 327 -3.92 3.84 1.37
CA SER A 327 -2.87 4.85 1.43
C SER A 327 -1.63 4.35 2.16
N ARG A 328 -0.45 4.68 1.62
CA ARG A 328 0.81 4.46 2.30
C ARG A 328 0.87 5.20 3.64
N LEU A 329 1.59 4.64 4.60
CA LEU A 329 1.90 5.29 5.85
C LEU A 329 3.18 6.12 5.66
N GLU A 330 3.09 7.41 5.93
CA GLU A 330 4.22 8.34 5.88
C GLU A 330 4.42 8.99 7.25
N PHE A 331 5.67 9.23 7.61
CA PHE A 331 6.05 9.91 8.84
C PHE A 331 6.96 11.09 8.52
N ASP A 332 6.61 12.26 9.05
CA ASP A 332 7.48 13.43 8.95
C ASP A 332 8.73 13.23 9.80
N GLY A 333 9.88 13.53 9.20
CA GLY A 333 11.17 13.49 9.89
C GLY A 333 11.75 12.10 10.18
N MET A 334 11.07 10.99 9.80
CA MET A 334 11.54 9.63 10.06
C MET A 334 11.72 8.84 8.75
N PRO A 335 12.90 8.24 8.50
CA PRO A 335 13.11 7.38 7.35
C PRO A 335 12.41 6.02 7.54
N VAL A 336 11.36 5.75 6.78
CA VAL A 336 10.62 4.48 6.85
C VAL A 336 11.14 3.45 5.83
N SER A 337 11.66 3.91 4.70
CA SER A 337 12.08 3.00 3.62
C SER A 337 13.52 2.52 3.76
N LYS A 338 13.78 1.26 3.40
CA LYS A 338 15.13 0.66 3.31
C LYS A 338 16.13 1.57 2.56
N ARG A 339 15.70 2.19 1.46
CA ARG A 339 16.54 3.10 0.67
C ARG A 339 17.07 4.29 1.47
N LYS A 340 16.29 4.76 2.45
CA LYS A 340 16.69 5.87 3.33
C LYS A 340 17.46 5.39 4.57
N ILE A 341 17.22 4.15 5.03
CA ILE A 341 17.85 3.59 6.24
C ILE A 341 19.24 3.02 5.91
N LYS A 342 19.39 2.35 4.77
CA LYS A 342 20.66 1.69 4.40
C LYS A 342 21.88 2.63 4.42
N PRO A 343 21.82 3.87 3.88
CA PRO A 343 22.92 4.82 4.00
C PRO A 343 23.30 5.13 5.45
N LEU A 344 22.31 5.23 6.37
CA LEU A 344 22.60 5.52 7.77
C LEU A 344 23.39 4.39 8.46
N LEU A 345 23.17 3.14 8.03
CA LEU A 345 23.97 1.98 8.46
C LEU A 345 25.39 2.02 7.86
N GLU A 346 25.50 2.32 6.57
CA GLU A 346 26.77 2.37 5.85
C GLU A 346 27.67 3.50 6.37
N ASP A 347 27.09 4.63 6.74
CA ASP A 347 27.78 5.79 7.32
C ASP A 347 28.04 5.65 8.83
N GLY A 348 27.59 4.54 9.46
CA GLY A 348 27.77 4.30 10.91
C GLY A 348 26.96 5.23 11.82
N ILE A 349 25.95 5.94 11.28
CA ILE A 349 25.06 6.81 12.05
C ILE A 349 24.16 5.98 12.97
N ILE A 350 23.76 4.80 12.50
CA ILE A 350 23.06 3.77 13.27
C ILE A 350 23.87 2.48 13.21
N SER A 351 23.80 1.68 14.28
CA SER A 351 24.61 0.46 14.42
C SER A 351 23.99 -0.78 13.78
N SER A 352 22.65 -0.84 13.72
CA SER A 352 21.91 -2.04 13.29
C SER A 352 20.47 -1.69 12.96
N TRP A 353 19.70 -2.67 12.43
CA TRP A 353 18.29 -2.51 12.08
C TRP A 353 17.35 -2.45 13.32
N ASP A 354 17.84 -2.82 14.48
CA ASP A 354 17.13 -2.72 15.75
C ASP A 354 17.44 -1.44 16.54
N ASP A 355 18.21 -0.52 15.93
CA ASP A 355 18.50 0.79 16.53
C ASP A 355 17.19 1.47 16.95
N PRO A 356 17.04 1.90 18.20
CA PRO A 356 15.79 2.44 18.73
C PRO A 356 15.30 3.71 18.04
N ARG A 357 16.11 4.35 17.21
CA ARG A 357 15.72 5.50 16.38
C ARG A 357 14.98 5.10 15.11
N LEU A 358 14.98 3.82 14.74
CA LEU A 358 14.34 3.31 13.53
C LEU A 358 12.87 2.94 13.75
N PRO A 359 12.04 3.00 12.69
CA PRO A 359 10.65 2.54 12.70
C PRO A 359 10.50 1.07 12.32
N THR A 360 11.54 0.25 12.47
CA THR A 360 11.48 -1.20 12.26
C THR A 360 10.71 -1.86 13.40
N LEU A 361 10.03 -2.97 13.13
CA LEU A 361 9.25 -3.68 14.16
C LEU A 361 10.14 -4.18 15.30
N ILE A 362 11.35 -4.65 14.99
CA ILE A 362 12.32 -5.07 15.99
C ILE A 362 12.77 -3.91 16.87
N ALA A 363 13.01 -2.72 16.31
CA ALA A 363 13.38 -1.54 17.08
C ALA A 363 12.24 -1.06 17.99
N LEU A 364 10.99 -1.11 17.51
CA LEU A 364 9.81 -0.80 18.31
C LEU A 364 9.64 -1.80 19.46
N HIS A 365 9.81 -3.09 19.19
CA HIS A 365 9.77 -4.14 20.22
C HIS A 365 10.83 -3.89 21.31
N HIS A 366 12.09 -3.61 20.94
CA HIS A 366 13.16 -3.31 21.87
C HIS A 366 12.94 -2.02 22.69
N ARG A 367 12.14 -1.07 22.15
CA ARG A 367 11.70 0.13 22.87
C ARG A 367 10.55 -0.14 23.85
N GLY A 368 10.04 -1.36 23.90
CA GLY A 368 8.94 -1.73 24.79
C GLY A 368 7.54 -1.35 24.26
N PHE A 369 7.39 -1.06 22.97
CA PHE A 369 6.06 -0.94 22.38
C PHE A 369 5.34 -2.29 22.46
N VAL A 370 4.07 -2.24 22.81
CA VAL A 370 3.17 -3.41 22.84
C VAL A 370 2.14 -3.19 21.74
N PRO A 371 1.99 -4.12 20.80
CA PRO A 371 0.89 -4.07 19.83
C PRO A 371 -0.43 -4.28 20.58
N GLU A 372 -1.41 -3.41 20.38
CA GLU A 372 -2.77 -3.53 20.94
C GLU A 372 -3.75 -3.99 19.85
#